data_cc32f469c9091029a91dcac0d84d95d0
#
_entry.id   cc32f469c9091029a91dcac0d84d95d0
#
_cell.length_a   1.000
_cell.length_b   1.000
_cell.length_c   1.000
_cell.angle_alpha   90.00
_cell.angle_beta   90.00
_cell.angle_gamma   90.00
#
_symmetry.space_group_name_H-M   'P 1'
#
loop_
_entity.id
_entity.type
_entity.pdbx_description
1 polymer ?
#
loop_
_entity_poly.entity_id
_entity_poly.type
_entity_poly.pdbx_seq_one_letter_code
_entity_poly.pdbx_strand_id
1 'polypeptide(L)'
;MKEFELKYGCNPNQKPAKIYMADGSELPITILNGRPGYINFLDALNSWQLVKELKEATGMVAVTSFKHVSPTSAAVGKVLPENLKKACFVDDVPELDDSPLACAYARARGTDRMCSFGDWVALSDVCDTTTAKLIAREVSDGVIAPGYTDEALAILKTKRKGGYNVVAIDPDYVPAEQETKQVFGITFQQGRNNFKIDGHLLQNIVTKNKDLPESAKIDLIVALITLKYTQSNSVCFAYDGQAVGVGAGQQSRIHCTRLAGSKADTFFLRQHPKTLSLPFRADLGRPNRDNVIDGYINGNEEDVCADGIWQNYFTRRPDRLTEEDKREFLSGFDGVSLGSDAFFPFPDNIKRAKASGVKYIAQPGGSIRDDLVIEECDKDGMVMAFTGMRLFHH
;
A
#
# COMPACT_ATOMS: atom_id res chain seq x y z
N MET A 1 23.63 17.61 -7.92
CA MET A 1 23.09 17.59 -9.31
C MET A 1 21.93 18.56 -9.40
N LYS A 2 21.99 19.57 -10.28
CA LYS A 2 20.96 20.64 -10.39
C LYS A 2 19.77 20.26 -11.25
N GLU A 3 19.94 19.42 -12.24
CA GLU A 3 18.89 18.91 -13.11
C GLU A 3 19.24 17.51 -13.62
N PHE A 4 18.22 16.77 -14.04
CA PHE A 4 18.37 15.46 -14.65
C PHE A 4 17.44 15.34 -15.86
N GLU A 5 18.05 15.10 -17.03
CA GLU A 5 17.32 14.90 -18.27
C GLU A 5 16.66 13.51 -18.31
N LEU A 6 15.40 13.49 -18.72
CA LEU A 6 14.59 12.31 -18.86
C LEU A 6 14.44 11.92 -20.34
N LYS A 7 14.26 10.63 -20.61
CA LYS A 7 14.04 10.15 -21.97
C LYS A 7 12.77 10.74 -22.59
N TYR A 8 11.73 10.93 -21.79
CA TYR A 8 10.44 11.58 -22.11
C TYR A 8 9.67 11.82 -20.80
N GLY A 9 8.55 12.54 -20.87
CA GLY A 9 7.65 12.78 -19.73
C GLY A 9 6.79 11.56 -19.40
N CYS A 10 5.49 11.74 -19.13
CA CYS A 10 4.58 10.61 -18.90
C CYS A 10 4.47 9.67 -20.11
N ASN A 11 4.55 10.22 -21.33
CA ASN A 11 4.42 9.48 -22.57
C ASN A 11 5.60 9.76 -23.53
N PRO A 12 5.91 8.84 -24.46
CA PRO A 12 7.07 8.96 -25.36
C PRO A 12 7.08 10.21 -26.25
N ASN A 13 5.92 10.79 -26.54
CA ASN A 13 5.78 12.03 -27.33
C ASN A 13 6.03 13.31 -26.51
N GLN A 14 6.05 13.23 -25.18
CA GLN A 14 6.23 14.38 -24.29
C GLN A 14 7.72 14.66 -24.07
N LYS A 15 8.31 15.35 -25.04
CA LYS A 15 9.74 15.76 -25.08
C LYS A 15 9.87 17.24 -25.39
N PRO A 16 10.90 17.93 -24.87
CA PRO A 16 11.90 17.44 -23.89
C PRO A 16 11.29 17.22 -22.50
N ALA A 17 12.01 16.44 -21.64
CA ALA A 17 11.59 16.20 -20.27
C ALA A 17 12.79 16.21 -19.32
N LYS A 18 12.64 16.81 -18.15
CA LYS A 18 13.67 16.85 -17.09
C LYS A 18 13.05 17.07 -15.72
N ILE A 19 13.82 16.77 -14.68
CA ILE A 19 13.53 17.21 -13.32
C ILE A 19 14.59 18.19 -12.84
N TYR A 20 14.18 19.18 -12.07
CA TYR A 20 15.05 20.21 -11.49
C TYR A 20 14.35 20.92 -10.34
N MET A 21 15.12 21.63 -9.50
CA MET A 21 14.56 22.48 -8.46
C MET A 21 14.21 23.86 -9.02
N ALA A 22 12.99 24.34 -8.79
CA ALA A 22 12.52 25.62 -9.32
C ALA A 22 13.34 26.83 -8.84
N ASP A 23 13.96 26.73 -7.66
CA ASP A 23 14.85 27.75 -7.09
C ASP A 23 16.31 27.65 -7.57
N GLY A 24 16.62 26.68 -8.44
CA GLY A 24 17.95 26.43 -8.97
C GLY A 24 18.92 25.74 -8.01
N SER A 25 18.44 25.28 -6.85
CA SER A 25 19.22 24.47 -5.92
C SER A 25 19.52 23.08 -6.47
N GLU A 26 20.31 22.30 -5.76
CA GLU A 26 20.54 20.89 -6.11
C GLU A 26 19.33 20.01 -5.77
N LEU A 27 19.13 18.97 -6.59
CA LEU A 27 18.11 17.94 -6.30
C LEU A 27 18.43 17.25 -4.96
N PRO A 28 17.44 17.02 -4.10
CA PRO A 28 17.63 16.34 -2.80
C PRO A 28 17.79 14.81 -2.95
N ILE A 29 18.10 14.34 -4.15
CA ILE A 29 18.25 12.92 -4.49
C ILE A 29 19.59 12.65 -5.19
N THR A 30 20.09 11.44 -5.01
CA THR A 30 21.25 10.90 -5.73
C THR A 30 20.86 9.58 -6.41
N ILE A 31 21.06 9.49 -7.72
CA ILE A 31 20.83 8.24 -8.47
C ILE A 31 22.09 7.37 -8.31
N LEU A 32 21.97 6.28 -7.57
CA LEU A 32 23.07 5.36 -7.29
C LEU A 32 23.20 4.27 -8.35
N ASN A 33 22.12 3.96 -9.05
CA ASN A 33 22.07 3.00 -10.16
C ASN A 33 20.83 3.22 -11.04
N GLY A 34 20.92 2.80 -12.31
CA GLY A 34 19.83 2.87 -13.26
C GLY A 34 19.61 4.26 -13.86
N ARG A 35 18.48 4.43 -14.52
CA ARG A 35 18.04 5.70 -15.11
C ARG A 35 16.52 5.84 -14.95
N PRO A 36 16.04 6.32 -13.82
CA PRO A 36 14.60 6.48 -13.56
C PRO A 36 13.94 7.39 -14.59
N GLY A 37 12.72 7.07 -14.99
CA GLY A 37 11.89 7.89 -15.85
C GLY A 37 11.01 8.85 -15.06
N TYR A 38 10.20 9.62 -15.77
CA TYR A 38 9.30 10.64 -15.22
C TYR A 38 8.33 10.06 -14.17
N ILE A 39 7.63 8.98 -14.52
CA ILE A 39 6.68 8.33 -13.60
C ILE A 39 7.41 7.70 -12.42
N ASN A 40 8.60 7.13 -12.63
CA ASN A 40 9.40 6.58 -11.54
C ASN A 40 9.75 7.64 -10.48
N PHE A 41 10.07 8.87 -10.87
CA PHE A 41 10.31 9.96 -9.91
C PHE A 41 9.04 10.42 -9.21
N LEU A 42 7.89 10.43 -9.89
CA LEU A 42 6.62 10.70 -9.22
C LEU A 42 6.32 9.65 -8.15
N ASP A 43 6.49 8.37 -8.48
CA ASP A 43 6.33 7.28 -7.51
C ASP A 43 7.35 7.40 -6.36
N ALA A 44 8.63 7.63 -6.67
CA ALA A 44 9.70 7.74 -5.69
C ALA A 44 9.44 8.85 -4.66
N LEU A 45 9.10 10.05 -5.14
CA LEU A 45 8.97 11.21 -4.26
C LEU A 45 7.67 11.22 -3.45
N ASN A 46 6.57 10.69 -4.01
CA ASN A 46 5.34 10.51 -3.25
C ASN A 46 5.47 9.38 -2.22
N SER A 47 6.04 8.26 -2.60
CA SER A 47 6.25 7.13 -1.70
C SER A 47 7.21 7.45 -0.53
N TRP A 48 8.25 8.25 -0.80
CA TRP A 48 9.16 8.72 0.25
C TRP A 48 8.44 9.54 1.32
N GLN A 49 7.60 10.50 0.91
CA GLN A 49 6.81 11.29 1.85
C GLN A 49 5.93 10.41 2.74
N LEU A 50 5.28 9.41 2.16
CA LEU A 50 4.44 8.47 2.90
C LEU A 50 5.23 7.74 3.99
N VAL A 51 6.36 7.12 3.66
CA VAL A 51 7.12 6.33 4.64
C VAL A 51 7.79 7.20 5.70
N LYS A 52 8.21 8.41 5.34
CA LYS A 52 8.74 9.40 6.30
C LYS A 52 7.68 9.78 7.33
N GLU A 53 6.49 10.17 6.89
CA GLU A 53 5.38 10.51 7.80
C GLU A 53 4.93 9.31 8.64
N LEU A 54 4.84 8.13 8.05
CA LEU A 54 4.41 6.93 8.76
C LEU A 54 5.39 6.56 9.87
N LYS A 55 6.70 6.67 9.61
CA LYS A 55 7.73 6.48 10.64
C LYS A 55 7.64 7.53 11.73
N GLU A 56 7.47 8.80 11.38
CA GLU A 56 7.33 9.90 12.36
C GLU A 56 6.10 9.70 13.25
N ALA A 57 4.97 9.29 12.69
CA ALA A 57 3.71 9.11 13.40
C ALA A 57 3.69 7.89 14.32
N THR A 58 4.39 6.81 13.96
CA THR A 58 4.32 5.51 14.67
C THR A 58 5.58 5.18 15.47
N GLY A 59 6.70 5.85 15.20
CA GLY A 59 8.03 5.51 15.76
C GLY A 59 8.61 4.20 15.21
N MET A 60 7.95 3.56 14.25
CA MET A 60 8.39 2.30 13.63
C MET A 60 8.92 2.53 12.23
N VAL A 61 9.86 1.70 11.78
CA VAL A 61 10.28 1.69 10.38
C VAL A 61 9.08 1.42 9.48
N ALA A 62 9.06 2.02 8.30
CA ALA A 62 7.94 1.94 7.38
C ALA A 62 8.40 1.69 5.95
N VAL A 63 7.57 0.96 5.19
CA VAL A 63 7.77 0.67 3.77
C VAL A 63 6.45 0.83 3.04
N THR A 64 6.51 1.31 1.80
CA THR A 64 5.37 1.32 0.88
C THR A 64 5.76 0.75 -0.48
N SER A 65 4.82 0.09 -1.13
CA SER A 65 4.85 -0.30 -2.54
C SER A 65 3.96 0.66 -3.31
N PHE A 66 4.49 1.27 -4.35
CA PHE A 66 3.84 2.34 -5.12
C PHE A 66 3.75 1.98 -6.59
N LYS A 67 2.65 2.33 -7.23
CA LYS A 67 2.49 2.18 -8.68
C LYS A 67 1.45 3.18 -9.19
N HIS A 68 1.74 3.82 -10.33
CA HIS A 68 0.87 4.83 -10.92
C HIS A 68 0.50 5.95 -9.94
N VAL A 69 1.51 6.43 -9.20
CA VAL A 69 1.40 7.55 -8.25
C VAL A 69 0.38 7.30 -7.13
N SER A 70 0.23 6.02 -6.73
CA SER A 70 -0.60 5.63 -5.60
C SER A 70 -0.01 4.42 -4.89
N PRO A 71 -0.16 4.31 -3.55
CA PRO A 71 0.29 3.13 -2.82
C PRO A 71 -0.60 1.92 -3.16
N THR A 72 0.03 0.78 -3.43
CA THR A 72 -0.67 -0.52 -3.42
C THR A 72 -0.87 -0.99 -1.99
N SER A 73 0.06 -0.65 -1.11
CA SER A 73 0.04 -0.85 0.33
C SER A 73 1.12 -0.04 1.02
N ALA A 74 1.01 0.08 2.34
CA ALA A 74 2.06 0.56 3.25
C ALA A 74 2.03 -0.27 4.53
N ALA A 75 3.18 -0.44 5.18
CA ALA A 75 3.26 -1.21 6.42
C ALA A 75 4.38 -0.70 7.32
N VAL A 76 4.23 -0.96 8.62
CA VAL A 76 5.27 -0.75 9.63
C VAL A 76 5.99 -2.05 9.96
N GLY A 77 7.17 -1.94 10.58
CA GLY A 77 8.06 -3.05 10.87
C GLY A 77 7.57 -3.94 12.01
N LYS A 78 6.64 -4.85 11.72
CA LYS A 78 6.14 -5.87 12.63
C LYS A 78 6.44 -7.25 12.08
N VAL A 79 6.85 -8.19 12.95
CA VAL A 79 7.07 -9.60 12.59
C VAL A 79 5.79 -10.19 11.96
N LEU A 80 5.95 -10.98 10.90
CA LEU A 80 4.84 -11.62 10.21
C LEU A 80 4.45 -12.93 10.90
N PRO A 81 3.14 -13.19 11.08
CA PRO A 81 2.67 -14.53 11.40
C PRO A 81 3.05 -15.54 10.30
N GLU A 82 3.19 -16.81 10.66
CA GLU A 82 3.65 -17.87 9.73
C GLU A 82 2.79 -17.97 8.45
N ASN A 83 1.46 -17.86 8.57
CA ASN A 83 0.58 -17.88 7.41
C ASN A 83 0.84 -16.68 6.48
N LEU A 84 1.11 -15.51 7.05
CA LEU A 84 1.43 -14.32 6.27
C LEU A 84 2.81 -14.43 5.61
N LYS A 85 3.82 -15.01 6.30
CA LYS A 85 5.13 -15.30 5.67
C LYS A 85 4.95 -16.16 4.41
N LYS A 86 4.14 -17.22 4.49
CA LYS A 86 3.84 -18.09 3.33
C LYS A 86 3.09 -17.34 2.24
N ALA A 87 2.05 -16.58 2.58
CA ALA A 87 1.28 -15.80 1.62
C ALA A 87 2.12 -14.73 0.90
N CYS A 88 3.15 -14.19 1.58
CA CYS A 88 4.10 -13.22 1.02
C CYS A 88 5.32 -13.87 0.34
N PHE A 89 5.42 -15.19 0.32
CA PHE A 89 6.57 -15.95 -0.21
C PHE A 89 7.91 -15.59 0.44
N VAL A 90 7.91 -15.43 1.77
CA VAL A 90 9.10 -15.09 2.57
C VAL A 90 9.36 -16.06 3.72
N ASP A 91 8.65 -17.18 3.79
CA ASP A 91 8.82 -18.25 4.78
C ASP A 91 10.14 -19.01 4.65
N ASP A 92 10.85 -18.81 3.54
CA ASP A 92 12.18 -19.34 3.26
C ASP A 92 13.34 -18.39 3.67
N VAL A 93 13.06 -17.29 4.40
CA VAL A 93 14.06 -16.28 4.80
C VAL A 93 14.27 -16.36 6.30
N PRO A 94 15.29 -17.08 6.79
CA PRO A 94 15.49 -17.31 8.23
C PRO A 94 15.74 -16.03 9.03
N GLU A 95 16.44 -15.05 8.44
CA GLU A 95 16.79 -13.77 9.04
C GLU A 95 15.70 -12.68 8.93
N LEU A 96 14.50 -13.02 8.44
CA LEU A 96 13.42 -12.03 8.21
C LEU A 96 13.04 -11.29 9.50
N ASP A 97 12.87 -12.03 10.58
CA ASP A 97 12.38 -11.48 11.85
C ASP A 97 13.42 -10.59 12.57
N ASP A 98 14.69 -10.69 12.16
CA ASP A 98 15.80 -9.88 12.68
C ASP A 98 15.86 -8.48 12.03
N SER A 99 15.16 -8.28 10.92
CA SER A 99 15.09 -7.00 10.20
C SER A 99 13.67 -6.45 10.18
N PRO A 100 13.34 -5.46 11.05
CA PRO A 100 12.05 -4.78 11.00
C PRO A 100 11.74 -4.15 9.64
N LEU A 101 12.77 -3.66 8.93
CA LEU A 101 12.61 -3.07 7.60
C LEU A 101 12.23 -4.14 6.55
N ALA A 102 12.85 -5.32 6.61
CA ALA A 102 12.49 -6.46 5.76
C ALA A 102 11.07 -6.97 6.05
N CYS A 103 10.67 -7.00 7.33
CA CYS A 103 9.29 -7.31 7.72
C CYS A 103 8.29 -6.31 7.14
N ALA A 104 8.57 -5.00 7.24
CA ALA A 104 7.73 -3.95 6.66
C ALA A 104 7.63 -4.09 5.13
N TYR A 105 8.75 -4.38 4.46
CA TYR A 105 8.79 -4.64 3.02
C TYR A 105 7.95 -5.86 2.63
N ALA A 106 8.13 -6.97 3.32
CA ALA A 106 7.38 -8.21 3.05
C ALA A 106 5.88 -7.98 3.19
N ARG A 107 5.45 -7.23 4.21
CA ARG A 107 4.05 -6.83 4.42
C ARG A 107 3.54 -5.93 3.30
N ALA A 108 4.20 -4.81 3.04
CA ALA A 108 3.76 -3.82 2.03
C ALA A 108 3.72 -4.44 0.62
N ARG A 109 4.79 -5.11 0.18
CA ARG A 109 4.87 -5.76 -1.14
C ARG A 109 3.92 -6.95 -1.25
N GLY A 110 3.70 -7.65 -0.13
CA GLY A 110 2.91 -8.88 -0.08
C GLY A 110 1.40 -8.66 -0.01
N THR A 111 0.91 -7.47 0.31
CA THR A 111 -0.52 -7.17 0.46
C THR A 111 -1.29 -7.38 -0.84
N ASP A 112 -0.92 -6.67 -1.88
CA ASP A 112 -1.55 -6.73 -3.20
C ASP A 112 -0.46 -7.05 -4.23
N ARG A 113 -0.14 -8.32 -4.34
CA ARG A 113 0.96 -8.80 -5.17
C ARG A 113 0.70 -8.60 -6.65
N MET A 114 -0.58 -8.54 -7.06
CA MET A 114 -0.97 -8.23 -8.44
C MET A 114 -0.65 -6.76 -8.79
N CYS A 115 -1.11 -5.82 -7.97
CA CYS A 115 -0.86 -4.39 -8.19
C CYS A 115 0.62 -4.02 -7.98
N SER A 116 1.33 -4.72 -7.11
CA SER A 116 2.75 -4.46 -6.82
C SER A 116 3.71 -5.03 -7.86
N PHE A 117 3.23 -5.73 -8.88
CA PHE A 117 4.09 -6.18 -9.98
C PHE A 117 4.63 -4.99 -10.79
N GLY A 118 5.95 -4.80 -10.77
CA GLY A 118 6.59 -3.65 -11.39
C GLY A 118 6.44 -2.34 -10.57
N ASP A 119 6.44 -2.45 -9.26
CA ASP A 119 6.27 -1.35 -8.32
C ASP A 119 7.52 -0.46 -8.18
N TRP A 120 7.33 0.64 -7.46
CA TRP A 120 8.38 1.43 -6.83
C TRP A 120 8.31 1.25 -5.32
N VAL A 121 9.46 1.01 -4.69
CA VAL A 121 9.56 0.78 -3.24
C VAL A 121 10.15 2.01 -2.56
N ALA A 122 9.56 2.45 -1.44
CA ALA A 122 10.18 3.41 -0.55
C ALA A 122 10.41 2.80 0.82
N LEU A 123 11.60 3.05 1.36
CA LEU A 123 12.06 2.59 2.67
C LEU A 123 12.33 3.80 3.56
N SER A 124 11.79 3.82 4.77
CA SER A 124 11.99 4.93 5.72
C SER A 124 13.40 5.00 6.30
N ASP A 125 14.17 3.91 6.19
CA ASP A 125 15.48 3.73 6.78
C ASP A 125 16.51 3.21 5.78
N VAL A 126 17.77 3.20 6.20
CA VAL A 126 18.87 2.63 5.41
C VAL A 126 18.54 1.18 5.03
N CYS A 127 18.55 0.90 3.74
CA CYS A 127 18.28 -0.45 3.23
C CYS A 127 19.36 -1.42 3.71
N ASP A 128 18.95 -2.43 4.47
CA ASP A 128 19.81 -3.52 4.91
C ASP A 128 19.88 -4.66 3.89
N THR A 129 20.78 -5.61 4.15
CA THR A 129 21.05 -6.76 3.26
C THR A 129 19.83 -7.66 3.12
N THR A 130 19.08 -7.92 4.18
CA THR A 130 17.87 -8.78 4.15
C THR A 130 16.78 -8.14 3.28
N THR A 131 16.52 -6.85 3.47
CA THR A 131 15.57 -6.10 2.66
C THR A 131 15.97 -6.10 1.18
N ALA A 132 17.25 -5.86 0.87
CA ALA A 132 17.76 -5.88 -0.51
C ALA A 132 17.60 -7.25 -1.18
N LYS A 133 17.85 -8.35 -0.46
CA LYS A 133 17.62 -9.72 -0.95
C LYS A 133 16.14 -9.95 -1.30
N LEU A 134 15.22 -9.46 -0.48
CA LEU A 134 13.78 -9.58 -0.76
C LEU A 134 13.38 -8.76 -1.99
N ILE A 135 13.83 -7.50 -2.11
CA ILE A 135 13.58 -6.65 -3.28
C ILE A 135 14.15 -7.31 -4.55
N ALA A 136 15.32 -7.92 -4.47
CA ALA A 136 15.96 -8.58 -5.61
C ALA A 136 15.13 -9.75 -6.19
N ARG A 137 14.30 -10.40 -5.36
CA ARG A 137 13.45 -11.54 -5.75
C ARG A 137 12.19 -11.16 -6.50
N GLU A 138 11.75 -9.90 -6.40
CA GLU A 138 10.47 -9.44 -6.91
C GLU A 138 10.63 -8.63 -8.22
N VAL A 139 9.58 -8.58 -9.04
CA VAL A 139 9.54 -7.69 -10.20
C VAL A 139 9.21 -6.29 -9.70
N SER A 140 10.17 -5.39 -9.82
CA SER A 140 10.12 -4.01 -9.32
C SER A 140 10.89 -3.08 -10.24
N ASP A 141 10.49 -1.81 -10.33
CA ASP A 141 11.12 -0.81 -11.18
C ASP A 141 12.22 -0.02 -10.47
N GLY A 142 12.10 0.16 -9.17
CA GLY A 142 13.10 0.91 -8.42
C GLY A 142 12.82 1.00 -6.92
N VAL A 143 13.77 1.59 -6.22
CA VAL A 143 13.73 1.80 -4.77
C VAL A 143 14.29 3.17 -4.41
N ILE A 144 13.69 3.80 -3.40
CA ILE A 144 14.19 5.02 -2.76
C ILE A 144 14.34 4.79 -1.25
N ALA A 145 15.45 5.24 -0.70
CA ALA A 145 15.78 5.15 0.73
C ALA A 145 16.73 6.29 1.13
N PRO A 146 16.88 6.62 2.43
CA PRO A 146 17.88 7.59 2.87
C PRO A 146 19.32 7.11 2.67
N GLY A 147 19.53 5.81 2.50
CA GLY A 147 20.82 5.20 2.25
C GLY A 147 20.72 3.70 2.06
N TYR A 148 21.84 3.07 1.83
CA TYR A 148 21.99 1.63 1.59
C TYR A 148 23.28 1.14 2.23
N THR A 149 23.28 -0.04 2.86
CA THR A 149 24.55 -0.68 3.21
C THR A 149 25.30 -1.07 1.93
N ASP A 150 26.63 -1.24 2.02
CA ASP A 150 27.42 -1.59 0.84
C ASP A 150 26.97 -2.92 0.22
N GLU A 151 26.65 -3.91 1.05
CA GLU A 151 26.12 -5.21 0.60
C GLU A 151 24.75 -5.07 -0.04
N ALA A 152 23.83 -4.30 0.57
CA ALA A 152 22.49 -4.06 0.01
C ALA A 152 22.58 -3.38 -1.36
N LEU A 153 23.43 -2.37 -1.48
CA LEU A 153 23.64 -1.66 -2.74
C LEU A 153 24.24 -2.59 -3.81
N ALA A 154 25.22 -3.43 -3.44
CA ALA A 154 25.78 -4.41 -4.35
C ALA A 154 24.75 -5.39 -4.89
N ILE A 155 23.86 -5.91 -4.03
CA ILE A 155 22.76 -6.81 -4.42
C ILE A 155 21.82 -6.11 -5.40
N LEU A 156 21.34 -4.89 -5.06
CA LEU A 156 20.37 -4.16 -5.86
C LEU A 156 20.93 -3.77 -7.24
N LYS A 157 22.22 -3.45 -7.34
CA LYS A 157 22.90 -3.14 -8.60
C LYS A 157 22.95 -4.30 -9.59
N THR A 158 22.87 -5.55 -9.12
CA THR A 158 22.83 -6.72 -10.04
C THR A 158 21.45 -6.97 -10.66
N LYS A 159 20.39 -6.44 -10.04
CA LYS A 159 19.01 -6.65 -10.47
C LYS A 159 18.77 -6.05 -11.86
N ARG A 160 17.88 -6.66 -12.66
CA ARG A 160 17.56 -6.23 -14.04
C ARG A 160 18.82 -6.11 -14.93
N LYS A 161 19.75 -7.04 -14.78
CA LYS A 161 21.04 -7.03 -15.53
C LYS A 161 21.83 -5.72 -15.36
N GLY A 162 21.78 -5.17 -14.14
CA GLY A 162 22.45 -3.91 -13.80
C GLY A 162 21.63 -2.63 -14.02
N GLY A 163 20.42 -2.75 -14.53
CA GLY A 163 19.56 -1.59 -14.86
C GLY A 163 18.48 -1.26 -13.81
N TYR A 164 18.52 -1.83 -12.62
CA TYR A 164 17.56 -1.52 -11.56
C TYR A 164 17.76 -0.11 -11.03
N ASN A 165 16.67 0.63 -10.82
CA ASN A 165 16.77 2.00 -10.33
C ASN A 165 16.95 2.03 -8.82
N VAL A 166 18.04 2.64 -8.36
CA VAL A 166 18.36 2.82 -6.93
C VAL A 166 18.62 4.30 -6.68
N VAL A 167 17.79 4.91 -5.84
CA VAL A 167 17.84 6.34 -5.53
C VAL A 167 18.04 6.53 -4.02
N ALA A 168 19.01 7.35 -3.64
CA ALA A 168 19.14 7.86 -2.29
C ALA A 168 18.49 9.24 -2.20
N ILE A 169 17.85 9.53 -1.06
CA ILE A 169 17.25 10.84 -0.76
C ILE A 169 17.86 11.42 0.51
N ASP A 170 18.04 12.74 0.51
CA ASP A 170 18.37 13.48 1.72
C ASP A 170 17.19 13.45 2.70
N PRO A 171 17.28 12.74 3.82
CA PRO A 171 16.17 12.61 4.76
C PRO A 171 15.83 13.93 5.49
N ASP A 172 16.76 14.88 5.51
CA ASP A 172 16.60 16.17 6.19
C ASP A 172 16.04 17.26 5.25
N TYR A 173 15.92 16.95 3.96
CA TYR A 173 15.34 17.89 2.99
C TYR A 173 13.87 18.21 3.35
N VAL A 174 13.56 19.51 3.39
CA VAL A 174 12.22 20.03 3.60
C VAL A 174 11.79 20.81 2.36
N PRO A 175 10.71 20.41 1.69
CA PRO A 175 10.17 21.15 0.53
C PRO A 175 9.68 22.54 0.92
N ALA A 176 9.56 23.44 -0.08
CA ALA A 176 8.98 24.75 0.12
C ALA A 176 7.56 24.70 0.73
N GLU A 177 7.19 25.77 1.44
CA GLU A 177 5.85 25.89 2.06
C GLU A 177 4.72 25.94 1.03
N GLN A 178 5.02 26.33 -0.21
CA GLN A 178 4.05 26.42 -1.30
C GLN A 178 4.44 25.49 -2.44
N GLU A 179 3.44 24.86 -3.00
CA GLU A 179 3.56 24.03 -4.19
C GLU A 179 2.71 24.57 -5.34
N THR A 180 3.15 24.31 -6.55
CA THR A 180 2.47 24.76 -7.78
C THR A 180 2.23 23.61 -8.73
N LYS A 181 1.12 23.68 -9.45
CA LYS A 181 0.74 22.76 -10.53
C LYS A 181 0.22 23.54 -11.72
N GLN A 182 0.57 23.15 -12.92
CA GLN A 182 0.07 23.77 -14.13
C GLN A 182 -0.93 22.87 -14.86
N VAL A 183 -2.08 23.44 -15.19
CA VAL A 183 -3.11 22.77 -16.01
C VAL A 183 -3.55 23.76 -17.10
N PHE A 184 -3.43 23.38 -18.35
CA PHE A 184 -3.79 24.21 -19.50
C PHE A 184 -3.15 25.62 -19.46
N GLY A 185 -1.88 25.71 -19.02
CA GLY A 185 -1.14 26.96 -18.88
C GLY A 185 -1.50 27.81 -17.65
N ILE A 186 -2.54 27.45 -16.90
CA ILE A 186 -2.91 28.12 -15.66
C ILE A 186 -2.12 27.50 -14.51
N THR A 187 -1.46 28.33 -13.71
CA THR A 187 -0.74 27.90 -12.53
C THR A 187 -1.65 27.92 -11.31
N PHE A 188 -1.78 26.76 -10.68
CA PHE A 188 -2.42 26.61 -9.37
C PHE A 188 -1.33 26.65 -8.32
N GLN A 189 -1.56 27.40 -7.25
CA GLN A 189 -0.66 27.51 -6.11
C GLN A 189 -1.43 27.27 -4.80
N GLN A 190 -0.87 26.45 -3.93
CA GLN A 190 -1.44 26.16 -2.63
C GLN A 190 -0.34 25.94 -1.59
N GLY A 191 -0.71 25.98 -0.31
CA GLY A 191 0.18 25.51 0.75
C GLY A 191 0.43 24.02 0.62
N ARG A 192 1.67 23.58 0.85
CA ARG A 192 2.01 22.16 0.92
C ARG A 192 1.18 21.47 1.99
N ASN A 193 0.70 20.27 1.71
CA ASN A 193 -0.04 19.46 2.70
C ASN A 193 0.92 18.92 3.78
N ASN A 194 1.23 19.75 4.76
CA ASN A 194 2.06 19.43 5.92
C ASN A 194 1.23 19.06 7.16
N PHE A 195 -0.06 18.79 7.00
CA PHE A 195 -0.94 18.38 8.08
C PHE A 195 -0.47 17.06 8.68
N LYS A 196 -0.23 17.03 10.00
CA LYS A 196 0.25 15.85 10.71
C LYS A 196 -0.90 14.91 11.07
N ILE A 197 -0.73 13.65 10.75
CA ILE A 197 -1.64 12.55 11.10
C ILE A 197 -1.02 11.79 12.26
N ASP A 198 -1.65 11.86 13.43
CA ASP A 198 -1.23 11.16 14.65
C ASP A 198 -2.44 10.76 15.51
N GLY A 199 -2.20 10.19 16.68
CA GLY A 199 -3.25 9.75 17.60
C GLY A 199 -4.20 10.85 18.09
N HIS A 200 -3.83 12.13 18.01
CA HIS A 200 -4.71 13.24 18.40
C HIS A 200 -5.93 13.34 17.49
N LEU A 201 -5.79 13.01 16.22
CA LEU A 201 -6.92 13.00 15.27
C LEU A 201 -8.01 11.97 15.61
N LEU A 202 -7.69 10.98 16.41
CA LEU A 202 -8.60 9.86 16.74
C LEU A 202 -9.34 10.08 18.06
N GLN A 203 -9.21 11.25 18.70
CA GLN A 203 -9.81 11.52 20.01
C GLN A 203 -11.32 11.81 19.95
N ASN A 204 -11.82 12.33 18.83
CA ASN A 204 -13.25 12.64 18.67
C ASN A 204 -14.04 11.41 18.23
N ILE A 205 -14.24 10.46 19.15
CA ILE A 205 -15.04 9.26 18.90
C ILE A 205 -16.52 9.62 19.03
N VAL A 206 -17.28 9.44 17.93
CA VAL A 206 -18.69 9.85 17.80
C VAL A 206 -19.70 8.74 18.05
N THR A 207 -19.28 7.47 17.99
CA THR A 207 -20.12 6.29 18.26
C THR A 207 -20.32 6.05 19.78
N LYS A 208 -21.30 5.19 20.13
CA LYS A 208 -21.54 4.80 21.54
C LYS A 208 -20.36 4.01 22.12
N ASN A 209 -19.83 3.06 21.37
CA ASN A 209 -18.60 2.38 21.74
C ASN A 209 -17.41 3.34 21.62
N LYS A 210 -16.67 3.52 22.72
CA LYS A 210 -15.50 4.42 22.80
C LYS A 210 -14.18 3.67 22.92
N ASP A 211 -14.21 2.34 22.91
CA ASP A 211 -13.02 1.52 23.11
C ASP A 211 -12.19 1.43 21.84
N LEU A 212 -11.16 2.26 21.75
CA LEU A 212 -10.21 2.30 20.63
C LEU A 212 -8.83 1.85 21.14
N PRO A 213 -8.47 0.56 20.98
CA PRO A 213 -7.19 0.05 21.45
C PRO A 213 -6.01 0.61 20.66
N GLU A 214 -4.83 0.59 21.24
CA GLU A 214 -3.61 1.16 20.66
C GLU A 214 -3.25 0.52 19.31
N SER A 215 -3.45 -0.79 19.17
CA SER A 215 -3.26 -1.50 17.88
C SER A 215 -4.15 -0.93 16.77
N ALA A 216 -5.41 -0.65 17.07
CA ALA A 216 -6.34 -0.06 16.10
C ALA A 216 -6.00 1.41 15.78
N LYS A 217 -5.46 2.17 16.75
CA LYS A 217 -4.96 3.53 16.47
C LYS A 217 -3.81 3.49 15.47
N ILE A 218 -2.85 2.57 15.64
CA ILE A 218 -1.76 2.38 14.69
C ILE A 218 -2.31 2.05 13.30
N ASP A 219 -3.26 1.13 13.21
CA ASP A 219 -3.87 0.73 11.93
C ASP A 219 -4.61 1.90 11.27
N LEU A 220 -5.34 2.72 12.03
CA LEU A 220 -6.00 3.92 11.52
C LEU A 220 -4.99 4.98 11.04
N ILE A 221 -3.86 5.15 11.75
CA ILE A 221 -2.76 6.03 11.31
C ILE A 221 -2.16 5.52 10.00
N VAL A 222 -1.88 4.21 9.90
CA VAL A 222 -1.42 3.58 8.65
C VAL A 222 -2.41 3.87 7.51
N ALA A 223 -3.71 3.65 7.75
CA ALA A 223 -4.75 3.91 6.75
C ALA A 223 -4.79 5.38 6.32
N LEU A 224 -4.84 6.33 7.25
CA LEU A 224 -4.97 7.75 6.95
C LEU A 224 -3.73 8.31 6.24
N ILE A 225 -2.52 7.93 6.66
CA ILE A 225 -1.28 8.36 5.98
C ILE A 225 -1.20 7.75 4.58
N THR A 226 -1.59 6.49 4.41
CA THR A 226 -1.70 5.87 3.08
C THR A 226 -2.63 6.66 2.17
N LEU A 227 -3.80 7.09 2.68
CA LEU A 227 -4.78 7.88 1.92
C LEU A 227 -4.28 9.27 1.55
N LYS A 228 -3.48 9.90 2.40
CA LYS A 228 -2.89 11.21 2.11
C LYS A 228 -2.08 11.24 0.81
N TYR A 229 -1.58 10.08 0.37
CA TYR A 229 -0.79 9.90 -0.86
C TYR A 229 -1.50 9.03 -1.90
N THR A 230 -2.81 8.82 -1.75
CA THR A 230 -3.63 8.02 -2.68
C THR A 230 -4.56 8.91 -3.48
N GLN A 231 -4.62 8.72 -4.79
CA GLN A 231 -5.56 9.45 -5.66
C GLN A 231 -7.01 9.33 -5.17
N SER A 232 -7.67 10.46 -4.98
CA SER A 232 -9.04 10.53 -4.48
C SER A 232 -10.08 10.16 -5.55
N ASN A 233 -11.30 9.71 -5.17
CA ASN A 233 -11.65 9.30 -3.80
C ASN A 233 -10.85 8.07 -3.40
N SER A 234 -10.50 7.99 -2.13
CA SER A 234 -9.75 6.85 -1.64
C SER A 234 -10.24 6.33 -0.28
N VAL A 235 -10.16 5.02 -0.09
CA VAL A 235 -10.51 4.30 1.13
C VAL A 235 -9.43 3.24 1.38
N CYS A 236 -9.03 3.06 2.62
CA CYS A 236 -7.99 2.11 3.01
C CYS A 236 -8.44 1.25 4.19
N PHE A 237 -8.39 -0.07 4.01
CA PHE A 237 -8.50 -1.05 5.09
C PHE A 237 -7.11 -1.34 5.63
N ALA A 238 -6.97 -1.38 6.96
CA ALA A 238 -5.71 -1.66 7.63
C ALA A 238 -5.89 -2.70 8.74
N TYR A 239 -4.87 -3.52 8.93
CA TYR A 239 -4.87 -4.58 9.94
C TYR A 239 -3.43 -4.92 10.33
N ASP A 240 -3.16 -5.03 11.62
CA ASP A 240 -1.86 -5.41 12.18
C ASP A 240 -0.68 -4.59 11.64
N GLY A 241 -0.85 -3.27 11.56
CA GLY A 241 0.20 -2.33 11.12
C GLY A 241 0.41 -2.30 9.60
N GLN A 242 -0.55 -2.72 8.82
CA GLN A 242 -0.45 -2.89 7.37
C GLN A 242 -1.74 -2.44 6.68
N ALA A 243 -1.61 -1.66 5.60
CA ALA A 243 -2.71 -1.39 4.69
C ALA A 243 -3.03 -2.66 3.89
N VAL A 244 -4.20 -3.26 4.11
CA VAL A 244 -4.57 -4.55 3.53
C VAL A 244 -5.48 -4.45 2.31
N GLY A 245 -6.04 -3.27 2.05
CA GLY A 245 -6.81 -3.01 0.84
C GLY A 245 -6.93 -1.51 0.59
N VAL A 246 -6.44 -1.03 -0.56
CA VAL A 246 -6.49 0.37 -0.96
C VAL A 246 -7.36 0.50 -2.21
N GLY A 247 -8.43 1.28 -2.10
CA GLY A 247 -9.24 1.73 -3.22
C GLY A 247 -8.87 3.16 -3.58
N ALA A 248 -8.55 3.42 -4.84
CA ALA A 248 -8.04 4.69 -5.33
C ALA A 248 -8.77 5.19 -6.57
N GLY A 249 -8.87 6.51 -6.74
CA GLY A 249 -9.28 7.15 -7.98
C GLY A 249 -10.74 6.91 -8.40
N GLN A 250 -11.64 6.59 -7.47
CA GLN A 250 -13.04 6.34 -7.77
C GLN A 250 -13.88 7.60 -7.61
N GLN A 251 -14.82 7.86 -8.54
CA GLN A 251 -15.72 9.00 -8.44
C GLN A 251 -16.83 8.81 -7.39
N SER A 252 -17.17 7.55 -7.06
CA SER A 252 -18.16 7.22 -6.04
C SER A 252 -17.52 6.62 -4.80
N ARG A 253 -17.89 7.13 -3.61
CA ARG A 253 -17.37 6.62 -2.32
C ARG A 253 -17.67 5.13 -2.14
N ILE A 254 -18.88 4.68 -2.45
CA ILE A 254 -19.23 3.27 -2.30
C ILE A 254 -18.45 2.35 -3.25
N HIS A 255 -18.15 2.80 -4.47
CA HIS A 255 -17.30 2.03 -5.39
C HIS A 255 -15.88 1.91 -4.84
N CYS A 256 -15.37 2.97 -4.23
CA CYS A 256 -14.07 2.99 -3.58
C CYS A 256 -14.02 2.00 -2.40
N THR A 257 -15.03 2.03 -1.53
CA THR A 257 -15.16 1.11 -0.38
C THR A 257 -15.28 -0.34 -0.83
N ARG A 258 -16.03 -0.62 -1.89
CA ARG A 258 -16.15 -1.97 -2.47
C ARG A 258 -14.82 -2.47 -3.02
N LEU A 259 -14.10 -1.63 -3.77
CA LEU A 259 -12.79 -1.98 -4.34
C LEU A 259 -11.77 -2.27 -3.23
N ALA A 260 -11.65 -1.36 -2.26
CA ALA A 260 -10.74 -1.54 -1.13
C ALA A 260 -11.08 -2.81 -0.31
N GLY A 261 -12.37 -3.02 -0.03
CA GLY A 261 -12.84 -4.20 0.70
C GLY A 261 -12.60 -5.51 -0.06
N SER A 262 -12.78 -5.54 -1.37
CA SER A 262 -12.49 -6.74 -2.18
C SER A 262 -10.99 -7.08 -2.17
N LYS A 263 -10.12 -6.07 -2.19
CA LYS A 263 -8.68 -6.26 -2.05
C LYS A 263 -8.31 -6.77 -0.66
N ALA A 264 -8.92 -6.23 0.40
CA ALA A 264 -8.72 -6.71 1.77
C ALA A 264 -9.17 -8.17 1.93
N ASP A 265 -10.33 -8.53 1.38
CA ASP A 265 -10.84 -9.90 1.39
C ASP A 265 -9.85 -10.84 0.68
N THR A 266 -9.32 -10.45 -0.48
CA THR A 266 -8.30 -11.22 -1.21
C THR A 266 -7.01 -11.37 -0.40
N PHE A 267 -6.55 -10.31 0.28
CA PHE A 267 -5.40 -10.37 1.17
C PHE A 267 -5.58 -11.42 2.27
N PHE A 268 -6.73 -11.45 2.92
CA PHE A 268 -7.02 -12.47 3.95
C PHE A 268 -7.13 -13.86 3.33
N LEU A 269 -7.83 -14.02 2.22
CA LEU A 269 -8.03 -15.32 1.56
C LEU A 269 -6.75 -15.93 0.99
N ARG A 270 -5.71 -15.12 0.72
CA ARG A 270 -4.37 -15.64 0.39
C ARG A 270 -3.75 -16.43 1.55
N GLN A 271 -4.20 -16.20 2.79
CA GLN A 271 -3.77 -16.92 3.99
C GLN A 271 -4.67 -18.11 4.34
N HIS A 272 -5.72 -18.37 3.56
CA HIS A 272 -6.59 -19.53 3.75
C HIS A 272 -5.79 -20.83 3.56
N PRO A 273 -5.99 -21.88 4.41
CA PRO A 273 -5.24 -23.14 4.31
C PRO A 273 -5.27 -23.79 2.93
N LYS A 274 -6.41 -23.78 2.23
CA LYS A 274 -6.50 -24.28 0.84
C LYS A 274 -5.63 -23.47 -0.12
N THR A 275 -5.55 -22.15 0.03
CA THR A 275 -4.71 -21.28 -0.80
C THR A 275 -3.22 -21.52 -0.53
N LEU A 276 -2.84 -21.59 0.75
CA LEU A 276 -1.46 -21.83 1.17
C LEU A 276 -0.94 -23.23 0.77
N SER A 277 -1.84 -24.20 0.60
CA SER A 277 -1.49 -25.59 0.22
C SER A 277 -1.61 -25.88 -1.26
N LEU A 278 -1.80 -24.88 -2.13
CA LEU A 278 -1.87 -25.07 -3.57
C LEU A 278 -0.62 -25.79 -4.10
N PRO A 279 -0.78 -26.94 -4.77
CA PRO A 279 0.33 -27.82 -5.15
C PRO A 279 0.98 -27.36 -6.45
N PHE A 280 1.57 -26.17 -6.44
CA PHE A 280 2.22 -25.58 -7.61
C PHE A 280 3.31 -26.46 -8.19
N ARG A 281 3.42 -26.45 -9.51
CA ARG A 281 4.59 -27.01 -10.22
C ARG A 281 5.84 -26.22 -9.84
N ALA A 282 6.97 -26.90 -9.75
CA ALA A 282 8.24 -26.30 -9.33
C ALA A 282 8.77 -25.25 -10.34
N ASP A 283 8.42 -25.41 -11.62
CA ASP A 283 8.81 -24.52 -12.71
C ASP A 283 7.98 -23.22 -12.80
N LEU A 284 6.90 -23.11 -12.01
CA LEU A 284 6.04 -21.93 -12.02
C LEU A 284 6.64 -20.82 -11.15
N GLY A 285 7.08 -19.73 -11.79
CA GLY A 285 7.65 -18.56 -11.10
C GLY A 285 6.60 -17.76 -10.31
N ARG A 286 7.08 -16.93 -9.36
CA ARG A 286 6.23 -16.11 -8.48
C ARG A 286 5.14 -15.31 -9.18
N PRO A 287 5.42 -14.54 -10.26
CA PRO A 287 4.37 -13.75 -10.92
C PRO A 287 3.23 -14.62 -11.46
N ASN A 288 3.56 -15.79 -12.02
CA ASN A 288 2.53 -16.71 -12.50
C ASN A 288 1.74 -17.33 -11.34
N ARG A 289 2.41 -17.65 -10.22
CA ARG A 289 1.71 -18.12 -9.01
C ARG A 289 0.75 -17.07 -8.48
N ASP A 290 1.13 -15.79 -8.49
CA ASP A 290 0.26 -14.68 -8.06
C ASP A 290 -1.00 -14.59 -8.92
N ASN A 291 -0.87 -14.69 -10.26
CA ASN A 291 -2.01 -14.72 -11.18
C ASN A 291 -2.93 -15.92 -10.93
N VAL A 292 -2.35 -17.10 -10.71
CA VAL A 292 -3.12 -18.33 -10.43
C VAL A 292 -3.84 -18.24 -9.07
N ILE A 293 -3.19 -17.70 -8.05
CA ILE A 293 -3.82 -17.48 -6.73
C ILE A 293 -4.97 -16.50 -6.86
N ASP A 294 -4.80 -15.41 -7.60
CA ASP A 294 -5.87 -14.43 -7.83
C ASP A 294 -7.07 -15.09 -8.53
N GLY A 295 -6.84 -15.83 -9.60
CA GLY A 295 -7.88 -16.63 -10.28
C GLY A 295 -8.54 -17.68 -9.38
N TYR A 296 -7.76 -18.35 -8.52
CA TYR A 296 -8.26 -19.34 -7.56
C TYR A 296 -9.20 -18.71 -6.50
N ILE A 297 -8.86 -17.50 -6.01
CA ILE A 297 -9.65 -16.80 -4.99
C ILE A 297 -10.86 -16.10 -5.62
N ASN A 298 -10.66 -15.37 -6.73
CA ASN A 298 -11.66 -14.45 -7.29
C ASN A 298 -12.48 -15.05 -8.43
N GLY A 299 -12.06 -16.21 -8.97
CA GLY A 299 -12.78 -16.89 -10.06
C GLY A 299 -12.85 -16.04 -11.32
N ASN A 300 -11.71 -15.49 -11.75
CA ASN A 300 -11.59 -14.59 -12.90
C ASN A 300 -11.93 -15.29 -14.24
N GLU A 301 -11.35 -14.81 -15.34
CA GLU A 301 -11.65 -15.25 -16.71
C GLU A 301 -11.33 -16.74 -16.94
N GLU A 302 -10.42 -17.32 -16.15
CA GLU A 302 -10.03 -18.72 -16.25
C GLU A 302 -10.28 -19.46 -14.94
N ASP A 303 -11.06 -20.55 -15.01
CA ASP A 303 -11.18 -21.48 -13.88
C ASP A 303 -9.91 -22.34 -13.77
N VAL A 304 -8.98 -21.91 -12.93
CA VAL A 304 -7.69 -22.58 -12.73
C VAL A 304 -7.79 -24.02 -12.20
N CYS A 305 -8.97 -24.44 -11.70
CA CYS A 305 -9.25 -25.78 -11.24
C CYS A 305 -9.95 -26.66 -12.28
N ALA A 306 -10.28 -26.13 -13.49
CA ALA A 306 -10.97 -26.88 -14.53
C ALA A 306 -10.08 -27.96 -15.15
N ASP A 307 -10.72 -29.03 -15.65
CA ASP A 307 -10.00 -30.08 -16.41
C ASP A 307 -9.39 -29.50 -17.69
N GLY A 308 -8.15 -29.88 -17.98
CA GLY A 308 -7.37 -29.32 -19.08
C GLY A 308 -6.66 -27.98 -18.76
N ILE A 309 -7.01 -27.34 -17.63
CA ILE A 309 -6.42 -26.07 -17.20
C ILE A 309 -5.48 -26.26 -16.00
N TRP A 310 -5.95 -26.95 -14.95
CA TRP A 310 -5.17 -27.10 -13.71
C TRP A 310 -3.79 -27.73 -13.93
N GLN A 311 -3.64 -28.60 -14.92
CA GLN A 311 -2.37 -29.27 -15.28
C GLN A 311 -1.27 -28.27 -15.68
N ASN A 312 -1.64 -27.08 -16.13
CA ASN A 312 -0.69 -26.02 -16.47
C ASN A 312 0.02 -25.45 -15.25
N TYR A 313 -0.63 -25.53 -14.09
CA TYR A 313 -0.21 -24.80 -12.87
C TYR A 313 0.17 -25.71 -11.71
N PHE A 314 -0.49 -26.88 -11.59
CA PHE A 314 -0.41 -27.72 -10.40
C PHE A 314 0.11 -29.12 -10.72
N THR A 315 0.68 -29.78 -9.72
CA THR A 315 1.12 -31.19 -9.80
C THR A 315 -0.03 -32.18 -9.59
N ARG A 316 -1.13 -31.71 -8.97
CA ARG A 316 -2.39 -32.42 -8.81
C ARG A 316 -3.52 -31.38 -8.78
N ARG A 317 -4.75 -31.81 -9.12
CA ARG A 317 -5.91 -30.92 -9.06
C ARG A 317 -6.16 -30.46 -7.61
N PRO A 318 -6.18 -29.14 -7.34
CA PRO A 318 -6.52 -28.65 -6.01
C PRO A 318 -8.03 -28.70 -5.74
N ASP A 319 -8.41 -28.76 -4.47
CA ASP A 319 -9.79 -28.52 -4.06
C ASP A 319 -10.16 -27.06 -4.33
N ARG A 320 -11.41 -26.83 -4.75
CA ARG A 320 -11.91 -25.45 -4.97
C ARG A 320 -12.07 -24.72 -3.65
N LEU A 321 -11.79 -23.42 -3.68
CA LEU A 321 -12.17 -22.50 -2.62
C LEU A 321 -13.63 -22.06 -2.86
N THR A 322 -14.55 -22.64 -2.10
CA THR A 322 -15.99 -22.36 -2.24
C THR A 322 -16.37 -21.02 -1.61
N GLU A 323 -17.53 -20.46 -1.98
CA GLU A 323 -18.05 -19.24 -1.33
C GLU A 323 -18.34 -19.46 0.17
N GLU A 324 -18.64 -20.69 0.58
CA GLU A 324 -18.79 -21.06 1.97
C GLU A 324 -17.45 -21.03 2.70
N ASP A 325 -16.39 -21.64 2.12
CA ASP A 325 -15.04 -21.57 2.68
C ASP A 325 -14.58 -20.12 2.88
N LYS A 326 -14.81 -19.26 1.87
CA LYS A 326 -14.44 -17.84 1.92
C LYS A 326 -15.19 -17.12 3.05
N ARG A 327 -16.50 -17.27 3.12
CA ARG A 327 -17.35 -16.64 4.13
C ARG A 327 -16.97 -17.09 5.55
N GLU A 328 -16.77 -18.38 5.75
CA GLU A 328 -16.36 -18.93 7.04
C GLU A 328 -15.01 -18.37 7.47
N PHE A 329 -14.02 -18.42 6.59
CA PHE A 329 -12.68 -17.92 6.88
C PHE A 329 -12.65 -16.40 7.17
N LEU A 330 -13.33 -15.60 6.34
CA LEU A 330 -13.39 -14.16 6.53
C LEU A 330 -14.14 -13.75 7.79
N SER A 331 -15.14 -14.55 8.24
CA SER A 331 -15.85 -14.30 9.49
C SER A 331 -14.98 -14.44 10.75
N GLY A 332 -13.81 -15.08 10.62
CA GLY A 332 -12.81 -15.17 11.68
C GLY A 332 -11.98 -13.92 11.89
N PHE A 333 -12.04 -12.94 10.98
CA PHE A 333 -11.35 -11.67 11.13
C PHE A 333 -12.26 -10.63 11.75
N ASP A 334 -11.80 -10.05 12.86
CA ASP A 334 -12.43 -8.94 13.58
C ASP A 334 -11.37 -7.90 13.93
N GLY A 335 -11.78 -6.66 14.11
CA GLY A 335 -10.86 -5.59 14.48
C GLY A 335 -10.11 -4.97 13.32
N VAL A 336 -10.55 -5.16 12.07
CA VAL A 336 -10.02 -4.44 10.92
C VAL A 336 -10.35 -2.95 11.04
N SER A 337 -9.42 -2.10 10.66
CA SER A 337 -9.56 -0.64 10.65
C SER A 337 -9.84 -0.12 9.26
N LEU A 338 -10.61 0.97 9.16
CA LEU A 338 -10.98 1.62 7.91
C LEU A 338 -10.73 3.12 7.99
N GLY A 339 -9.94 3.66 7.07
CA GLY A 339 -9.78 5.09 6.84
C GLY A 339 -10.50 5.54 5.57
N SER A 340 -11.01 6.77 5.56
CA SER A 340 -11.58 7.42 4.37
C SER A 340 -11.03 8.84 4.22
N ASP A 341 -10.67 9.22 2.99
CA ASP A 341 -10.11 10.55 2.70
C ASP A 341 -11.15 11.68 2.74
N ALA A 342 -12.45 11.32 2.74
CA ALA A 342 -13.58 12.23 2.95
C ALA A 342 -14.72 11.52 3.68
N PHE A 343 -15.81 12.25 4.00
CA PHE A 343 -16.96 11.69 4.72
C PHE A 343 -17.65 10.57 3.95
N PHE A 344 -18.26 9.65 4.69
CA PHE A 344 -19.18 8.65 4.13
C PHE A 344 -20.57 9.28 3.94
N PRO A 345 -21.09 9.33 2.70
CA PRO A 345 -22.38 9.96 2.44
C PRO A 345 -23.59 9.09 2.85
N PHE A 346 -23.40 7.76 2.97
CA PHE A 346 -24.48 6.81 3.23
C PHE A 346 -24.00 5.63 4.09
N PRO A 347 -24.91 4.97 4.84
CA PRO A 347 -24.62 3.78 5.66
C PRO A 347 -24.17 2.54 4.88
N ASP A 348 -24.39 2.47 3.57
CA ASP A 348 -23.99 1.35 2.72
C ASP A 348 -22.48 1.11 2.75
N ASN A 349 -21.68 2.17 2.91
CA ASN A 349 -20.24 2.08 3.10
C ASN A 349 -19.87 1.31 4.38
N ILE A 350 -20.60 1.54 5.48
CA ILE A 350 -20.39 0.86 6.76
C ILE A 350 -20.77 -0.61 6.66
N LYS A 351 -21.90 -0.91 5.98
CA LYS A 351 -22.34 -2.30 5.74
C LYS A 351 -21.28 -3.07 4.91
N ARG A 352 -20.72 -2.44 3.87
CA ARG A 352 -19.64 -3.07 3.09
C ARG A 352 -18.39 -3.29 3.94
N ALA A 353 -18.01 -2.31 4.74
CA ALA A 353 -16.85 -2.40 5.64
C ALA A 353 -16.99 -3.54 6.66
N LYS A 354 -18.16 -3.66 7.27
CA LYS A 354 -18.49 -4.74 8.21
C LYS A 354 -18.27 -6.13 7.61
N ALA A 355 -18.64 -6.33 6.35
CA ALA A 355 -18.48 -7.62 5.66
C ALA A 355 -17.02 -8.08 5.56
N SER A 356 -16.05 -7.16 5.71
CA SER A 356 -14.61 -7.45 5.76
C SER A 356 -14.00 -7.32 7.17
N GLY A 357 -14.81 -7.45 8.23
CA GLY A 357 -14.33 -7.48 9.62
C GLY A 357 -13.99 -6.12 10.22
N VAL A 358 -14.41 -5.00 9.61
CA VAL A 358 -14.14 -3.67 10.14
C VAL A 358 -14.86 -3.43 11.47
N LYS A 359 -14.10 -2.93 12.44
CA LYS A 359 -14.58 -2.53 13.75
C LYS A 359 -14.21 -1.08 14.10
N TYR A 360 -13.15 -0.56 13.53
CA TYR A 360 -12.62 0.77 13.82
C TYR A 360 -12.59 1.61 12.54
N ILE A 361 -13.11 2.84 12.62
CA ILE A 361 -13.27 3.72 11.47
C ILE A 361 -12.76 5.12 11.80
N ALA A 362 -12.05 5.73 10.85
CA ALA A 362 -11.70 7.14 10.88
C ALA A 362 -12.09 7.83 9.57
N GLN A 363 -12.83 8.92 9.67
CA GLN A 363 -13.28 9.74 8.54
C GLN A 363 -13.46 11.20 8.99
N PRO A 364 -13.48 12.18 8.08
CA PRO A 364 -13.59 13.59 8.47
C PRO A 364 -14.88 13.96 9.20
N GLY A 365 -16.02 13.34 8.88
CA GLY A 365 -17.34 13.84 9.21
C GLY A 365 -17.75 15.05 8.34
N GLY A 366 -18.90 15.64 8.64
CA GLY A 366 -19.43 16.82 7.93
C GLY A 366 -20.45 16.50 6.85
N SER A 367 -20.93 15.27 6.75
CA SER A 367 -22.09 14.93 5.94
C SER A 367 -23.39 15.31 6.64
N ILE A 368 -24.39 15.75 5.89
CA ILE A 368 -25.75 15.96 6.42
C ILE A 368 -26.41 14.66 6.91
N ARG A 369 -25.80 13.52 6.67
CA ARG A 369 -26.25 12.18 7.05
C ARG A 369 -25.30 11.48 8.03
N ASP A 370 -24.47 12.23 8.71
CA ASP A 370 -23.53 11.67 9.70
C ASP A 370 -24.25 10.87 10.79
N ASP A 371 -25.46 11.33 11.21
CA ASP A 371 -26.32 10.66 12.17
C ASP A 371 -26.67 9.21 11.73
N LEU A 372 -27.04 9.01 10.46
CA LEU A 372 -27.38 7.69 9.92
C LEU A 372 -26.15 6.78 9.82
N VAL A 373 -24.99 7.36 9.50
CA VAL A 373 -23.73 6.62 9.42
C VAL A 373 -23.27 6.19 10.80
N ILE A 374 -23.37 7.06 11.80
CA ILE A 374 -23.07 6.75 13.22
C ILE A 374 -24.02 5.68 13.76
N GLU A 375 -25.34 5.83 13.48
CA GLU A 375 -26.34 4.83 13.90
C GLU A 375 -26.01 3.45 13.34
N GLU A 376 -25.58 3.34 12.08
CA GLU A 376 -25.20 2.06 11.49
C GLU A 376 -23.98 1.44 12.20
N CYS A 377 -22.98 2.25 12.54
CA CYS A 377 -21.84 1.80 13.34
C CYS A 377 -22.26 1.30 14.73
N ASP A 378 -23.18 2.02 15.38
CA ASP A 378 -23.66 1.68 16.72
C ASP A 378 -24.41 0.34 16.76
N LYS A 379 -25.12 -0.04 15.69
CA LYS A 379 -25.83 -1.34 15.59
C LYS A 379 -24.88 -2.53 15.76
N ASP A 380 -23.63 -2.37 15.31
CA ASP A 380 -22.61 -3.42 15.29
C ASP A 380 -21.49 -3.20 16.34
N GLY A 381 -21.68 -2.23 17.23
CA GLY A 381 -20.70 -1.90 18.27
C GLY A 381 -19.36 -1.40 17.74
N MET A 382 -19.33 -0.86 16.51
CA MET A 382 -18.14 -0.28 15.91
C MET A 382 -17.73 1.03 16.61
N VAL A 383 -16.46 1.40 16.45
CA VAL A 383 -15.90 2.66 16.93
C VAL A 383 -15.61 3.55 15.72
N MET A 384 -16.12 4.77 15.73
CA MET A 384 -15.84 5.75 14.68
C MET A 384 -15.29 7.04 15.28
N ALA A 385 -14.15 7.50 14.77
CA ALA A 385 -13.56 8.80 15.05
C ALA A 385 -13.79 9.76 13.89
N PHE A 386 -14.17 11.01 14.18
CA PHE A 386 -14.18 12.10 13.23
C PHE A 386 -12.87 12.86 13.30
N THR A 387 -12.12 12.86 12.20
CA THR A 387 -10.81 13.54 12.10
C THR A 387 -10.94 15.04 11.85
N GLY A 388 -12.09 15.50 11.33
CA GLY A 388 -12.30 16.90 10.94
C GLY A 388 -11.46 17.36 9.75
N MET A 389 -10.65 16.46 9.14
CA MET A 389 -9.73 16.81 8.06
C MET A 389 -9.92 15.91 6.85
N ARG A 390 -10.24 16.53 5.70
CA ARG A 390 -10.28 15.89 4.39
C ARG A 390 -8.85 15.69 3.86
N LEU A 391 -8.57 14.52 3.29
CA LEU A 391 -7.24 14.12 2.82
C LEU A 391 -7.18 13.95 1.29
N PHE A 392 -7.86 14.81 0.53
CA PHE A 392 -7.85 14.71 -0.93
C PHE A 392 -6.44 14.86 -1.50
N HIS A 393 -6.13 14.01 -2.47
CA HIS A 393 -4.88 14.01 -3.23
C HIS A 393 -5.19 13.94 -4.73
N HIS A 394 -4.73 14.93 -5.49
CA HIS A 394 -4.96 15.05 -6.94
C HIS A 394 -3.69 15.42 -7.72
#